data_8a51caedbf5dc76038393a152b353102
#
_entry.id   8a51caedbf5dc76038393a152b353102
#
_cell.length_a   1.000
_cell.length_b   1.000
_cell.length_c   1.000
_cell.angle_alpha   90.00
_cell.angle_beta   90.00
_cell.angle_gamma   90.00
#
_symmetry.space_group_name_H-M   'P 1'
#
loop_
_entity.id
_entity.type
_entity.pdbx_description
1 polymer ?
#
loop_
_entity_poly.entity_id
_entity_poly.type
_entity_poly.pdbx_seq_one_letter_code
_entity_poly.pdbx_strand_id
1 'polypeptide(L)'
;MDIPFNNKVGTKRYMAPELLDESINENIFDCWKRADVYSLGLVYWELGRRCLVNQDRPEEYQMPYYQDVNSDPSIEDMKLVVCDRRIRPIIPQTWQQFEVRLPTRQYLFGGNNFYHFSH
;
A
#
# COMPACT_ATOMS: atom_id res chain seq x y z
N MET A 1 0.52 19.87 16.56
CA MET A 1 -0.04 20.44 15.33
C MET A 1 -0.96 19.42 14.71
N ASP A 2 -2.22 19.66 14.88
CA ASP A 2 -3.21 18.72 14.40
C ASP A 2 -3.53 19.02 12.96
N ILE A 3 -2.85 18.32 12.07
CA ILE A 3 -3.30 18.30 10.70
C ILE A 3 -4.48 17.34 10.69
N PRO A 4 -5.69 17.82 10.45
CA PRO A 4 -6.83 16.92 10.38
C PRO A 4 -6.66 16.02 9.17
N PHE A 5 -6.13 14.83 9.39
CA PHE A 5 -6.04 13.82 8.35
C PHE A 5 -7.39 13.53 7.71
N ASN A 6 -8.43 13.86 8.42
CA ASN A 6 -9.79 13.53 8.02
C ASN A 6 -10.31 14.34 6.85
N ASN A 7 -9.63 15.43 6.50
CA ASN A 7 -10.13 16.35 5.49
C ASN A 7 -9.46 16.19 4.12
N LYS A 8 -8.53 15.25 3.98
CA LYS A 8 -7.89 15.01 2.69
C LYS A 8 -8.52 13.79 2.05
N VAL A 9 -9.30 14.04 1.02
CA VAL A 9 -9.88 12.99 0.19
C VAL A 9 -8.76 12.12 -0.35
N GLY A 10 -8.88 10.81 -0.16
CA GLY A 10 -7.93 9.84 -0.70
C GLY A 10 -6.77 9.45 0.21
N THR A 11 -6.48 10.23 1.28
CA THR A 11 -5.39 9.93 2.20
C THR A 11 -5.61 8.61 2.94
N LYS A 12 -6.84 8.28 3.25
CA LYS A 12 -7.21 7.08 3.99
C LYS A 12 -6.81 5.80 3.28
N ARG A 13 -6.84 5.81 1.95
CA ARG A 13 -6.48 4.66 1.13
C ARG A 13 -5.04 4.22 1.33
N TYR A 14 -4.17 5.16 1.68
CA TYR A 14 -2.73 4.92 1.81
C TYR A 14 -2.28 4.74 3.25
N MET A 15 -3.20 4.77 4.19
CA MET A 15 -2.86 4.65 5.61
C MET A 15 -2.40 3.23 5.94
N ALA A 16 -1.30 3.14 6.67
CA ALA A 16 -0.80 1.86 7.15
C ALA A 16 -1.79 1.20 8.12
N PRO A 17 -1.78 -0.13 8.22
CA PRO A 17 -2.68 -0.85 9.13
C PRO A 17 -2.63 -0.36 10.56
N GLU A 18 -1.43 -0.10 11.06
CA GLU A 18 -1.22 0.35 12.45
C GLU A 18 -1.75 1.75 12.69
N LEU A 19 -1.91 2.56 11.64
CA LEU A 19 -2.57 3.86 11.75
C LEU A 19 -4.08 3.71 11.70
N LEU A 20 -4.57 2.79 10.87
CA LEU A 20 -6.00 2.55 10.72
C LEU A 20 -6.62 1.99 12.00
N ASP A 21 -5.93 1.08 12.66
CA ASP A 21 -6.41 0.45 13.89
C ASP A 21 -5.88 1.12 15.15
N GLU A 22 -5.13 2.21 14.99
CA GLU A 22 -4.56 2.99 16.09
C GLU A 22 -3.60 2.22 16.98
N SER A 23 -3.03 1.14 16.46
CA SER A 23 -2.06 0.33 17.22
C SER A 23 -0.63 0.85 17.16
N ILE A 24 -0.37 1.88 16.38
CA ILE A 24 0.97 2.44 16.24
C ILE A 24 1.48 2.94 17.60
N ASN A 25 2.74 2.66 17.88
CA ASN A 25 3.39 3.24 19.06
C ASN A 25 3.90 4.63 18.70
N GLU A 26 3.16 5.65 19.12
CA GLU A 26 3.43 7.03 18.78
C GLU A 26 4.77 7.55 19.31
N ASN A 27 5.31 6.90 20.31
CA ASN A 27 6.56 7.31 20.96
C ASN A 27 7.81 6.76 20.27
N ILE A 28 7.63 5.85 19.31
CA ILE A 28 8.74 5.21 18.60
C ILE A 28 8.78 5.72 17.18
N PHE A 29 9.85 6.45 16.84
CA PHE A 29 10.01 7.03 15.52
C PHE A 29 10.03 5.98 14.41
N ASP A 30 10.64 4.83 14.65
CA ASP A 30 10.70 3.76 13.66
C ASP A 30 9.31 3.24 13.28
N CYS A 31 8.34 3.33 14.18
CA CYS A 31 6.97 2.94 13.85
C CYS A 31 6.36 3.86 12.80
N TRP A 32 6.62 5.15 12.91
CA TRP A 32 6.17 6.13 11.93
C TRP A 32 6.85 5.93 10.58
N LYS A 33 8.14 5.62 10.59
CA LYS A 33 8.86 5.31 9.36
C LYS A 33 8.26 4.10 8.64
N ARG A 34 7.91 3.06 9.39
CA ARG A 34 7.29 1.87 8.80
C ARG A 34 5.95 2.19 8.16
N ALA A 35 5.17 3.05 8.82
CA ALA A 35 3.91 3.50 8.26
C ALA A 35 4.12 4.26 6.94
N ASP A 36 5.14 5.11 6.88
CA ASP A 36 5.49 5.83 5.66
C ASP A 36 5.98 4.88 4.56
N VAL A 37 6.75 3.88 4.92
CA VAL A 37 7.22 2.87 3.96
C VAL A 37 6.03 2.10 3.37
N TYR A 38 5.05 1.78 4.17
CA TYR A 38 3.82 1.16 3.69
C TYR A 38 3.15 2.03 2.62
N SER A 39 2.94 3.31 2.93
CA SER A 39 2.30 4.25 2.01
C SER A 39 3.09 4.39 0.72
N LEU A 40 4.40 4.48 0.83
CA LEU A 40 5.30 4.57 -0.32
C LEU A 40 5.23 3.30 -1.18
N GLY A 41 5.12 2.15 -0.56
CA GLY A 41 4.95 0.90 -1.27
C GLY A 41 3.70 0.88 -2.14
N LEU A 42 2.61 1.45 -1.64
CA LEU A 42 1.39 1.56 -2.43
C LEU A 42 1.57 2.48 -3.63
N VAL A 43 2.31 3.57 -3.47
CA VAL A 43 2.63 4.47 -4.59
C VAL A 43 3.47 3.75 -5.64
N TYR A 44 4.46 2.99 -5.22
CA TYR A 44 5.26 2.19 -6.14
C TYR A 44 4.42 1.14 -6.86
N TRP A 45 3.43 0.56 -6.19
CA TRP A 45 2.51 -0.36 -6.83
C TRP A 45 1.74 0.33 -7.98
N GLU A 46 1.24 1.54 -7.74
CA GLU A 46 0.56 2.31 -8.78
C GLU A 46 1.48 2.57 -9.97
N LEU A 47 2.70 3.02 -9.70
CA LEU A 47 3.68 3.32 -10.74
C LEU A 47 4.05 2.06 -11.51
N GLY A 48 4.22 0.95 -10.80
CA GLY A 48 4.58 -0.31 -11.42
C GLY A 48 3.55 -0.79 -12.43
N ARG A 49 2.26 -0.56 -12.15
CA ARG A 49 1.21 -0.92 -13.09
C ARG A 49 1.33 -0.18 -14.42
N ARG A 50 1.92 1.01 -14.41
CA ARG A 50 2.09 1.82 -15.62
C ARG A 50 3.41 1.58 -16.32
N CYS A 51 4.27 0.75 -15.76
CA CYS A 51 5.53 0.42 -16.40
C CYS A 51 5.33 -0.61 -17.49
N LEU A 52 5.97 -0.37 -18.64
CA LEU A 52 6.01 -1.32 -19.75
C LEU A 52 7.10 -2.35 -19.46
N VAL A 53 6.68 -3.47 -18.91
CA VAL A 53 7.63 -4.52 -18.58
C VAL A 53 7.13 -5.80 -19.25
N ASN A 54 7.75 -6.19 -20.36
CA ASN A 54 7.34 -7.35 -21.15
C ASN A 54 5.90 -7.29 -21.68
N GLN A 55 5.35 -6.10 -21.80
CA GLN A 55 4.01 -5.93 -22.33
C GLN A 55 4.01 -4.85 -23.39
N ASP A 56 3.15 -5.02 -24.37
CA ASP A 56 3.02 -4.04 -25.46
C ASP A 56 2.44 -2.71 -24.98
N ARG A 57 1.79 -2.71 -23.84
CA ARG A 57 1.19 -1.52 -23.26
C ARG A 57 1.10 -1.65 -21.75
N PRO A 58 1.11 -0.52 -21.01
CA PRO A 58 0.96 -0.54 -19.58
C PRO A 58 -0.44 -1.02 -19.18
N GLU A 59 -0.55 -1.56 -17.98
CA GLU A 59 -1.85 -1.83 -17.41
C GLU A 59 -2.60 -0.51 -17.16
N GLU A 60 -3.91 -0.61 -17.12
CA GLU A 60 -4.73 0.54 -16.81
C GLU A 60 -4.40 1.08 -15.42
N TYR A 61 -4.41 2.42 -15.30
CA TYR A 61 -4.18 3.05 -14.02
C TYR A 61 -5.27 2.66 -13.02
N GLN A 62 -4.87 2.22 -11.85
CA GLN A 62 -5.76 1.96 -10.74
C GLN A 62 -5.11 2.38 -9.43
N MET A 63 -5.93 2.81 -8.49
CA MET A 63 -5.47 3.08 -7.13
C MET A 63 -5.39 1.77 -6.33
N PRO A 64 -4.54 1.72 -5.30
CA PRO A 64 -4.50 0.56 -4.43
C PRO A 64 -5.89 0.25 -3.87
N TYR A 65 -6.22 -1.03 -3.78
CA TYR A 65 -7.50 -1.51 -3.24
C TYR A 65 -8.71 -1.10 -4.09
N TYR A 66 -8.50 -0.80 -5.37
CA TYR A 66 -9.59 -0.35 -6.25
C TYR A 66 -10.73 -1.35 -6.37
N GLN A 67 -10.44 -2.64 -6.20
CA GLN A 67 -11.45 -3.70 -6.26
C GLN A 67 -12.16 -3.90 -4.93
N ASP A 68 -11.60 -3.41 -3.85
CA ASP A 68 -12.01 -3.76 -2.50
C ASP A 68 -12.80 -2.65 -1.81
N VAL A 69 -12.62 -1.41 -2.24
CA VAL A 69 -13.30 -0.26 -1.65
C VAL A 69 -13.81 0.67 -2.74
N ASN A 70 -14.75 1.55 -2.37
CA ASN A 70 -15.27 2.56 -3.29
C ASN A 70 -14.26 3.68 -3.53
N SER A 71 -14.63 4.65 -4.35
CA SER A 71 -13.73 5.74 -4.74
C SER A 71 -13.36 6.68 -3.60
N ASP A 72 -14.18 6.76 -2.57
CA ASP A 72 -13.92 7.60 -1.39
C ASP A 72 -14.17 6.76 -0.13
N PRO A 73 -13.24 5.85 0.20
CA PRO A 73 -13.44 4.95 1.31
C PRO A 73 -13.34 5.66 2.65
N SER A 74 -14.14 5.22 3.61
CA SER A 74 -14.02 5.67 4.98
C SER A 74 -12.85 4.96 5.68
N ILE A 75 -12.50 5.45 6.89
CA ILE A 75 -11.50 4.76 7.72
C ILE A 75 -11.98 3.36 8.04
N GLU A 76 -13.26 3.19 8.33
CA GLU A 76 -13.85 1.89 8.64
C GLU A 76 -13.75 0.94 7.45
N ASP A 77 -14.00 1.44 6.23
CA ASP A 77 -13.86 0.64 5.03
C ASP A 77 -12.42 0.15 4.85
N MET A 78 -11.47 1.05 5.01
CA MET A 78 -10.06 0.71 4.87
C MET A 78 -9.60 -0.23 5.97
N LYS A 79 -10.05 0.00 7.19
CA LYS A 79 -9.71 -0.86 8.32
C LYS A 79 -10.21 -2.28 8.10
N LEU A 80 -11.43 -2.43 7.60
CA LEU A 80 -11.99 -3.74 7.31
C LEU A 80 -11.13 -4.50 6.30
N VAL A 81 -10.74 -3.84 5.23
CA VAL A 81 -9.97 -4.46 4.15
C VAL A 81 -8.53 -4.73 4.58
N VAL A 82 -7.87 -3.73 5.14
CA VAL A 82 -6.42 -3.76 5.39
C VAL A 82 -6.09 -4.47 6.70
N CYS A 83 -6.87 -4.24 7.74
CA CYS A 83 -6.58 -4.78 9.08
C CYS A 83 -7.31 -6.09 9.34
N ASP A 84 -8.63 -6.12 9.13
CA ASP A 84 -9.44 -7.28 9.47
C ASP A 84 -9.28 -8.40 8.46
N ARG A 85 -9.40 -8.09 7.19
CA ARG A 85 -9.25 -9.07 6.11
C ARG A 85 -7.80 -9.25 5.67
N ARG A 86 -6.92 -8.33 6.03
CA ARG A 86 -5.50 -8.35 5.67
C ARG A 86 -5.26 -8.44 4.18
N ILE A 87 -6.13 -7.81 3.40
CA ILE A 87 -5.98 -7.74 1.95
C ILE A 87 -4.86 -6.75 1.61
N ARG A 88 -4.08 -7.08 0.58
CA ARG A 88 -3.02 -6.21 0.05
C ARG A 88 -3.17 -6.15 -1.47
N PRO A 89 -2.64 -5.10 -2.11
CA PRO A 89 -2.72 -5.03 -3.56
C PRO A 89 -2.05 -6.22 -4.23
N ILE A 90 -2.65 -6.69 -5.32
CA ILE A 90 -2.13 -7.83 -6.06
C ILE A 90 -0.88 -7.41 -6.83
N ILE A 91 0.19 -8.16 -6.65
CA ILE A 91 1.42 -7.96 -7.40
C ILE A 91 1.34 -8.80 -8.67
N PRO A 92 1.35 -8.17 -9.86
CA PRO A 92 1.30 -8.91 -11.11
C PRO A 92 2.45 -9.91 -11.23
N GLN A 93 2.16 -11.07 -11.77
CA GLN A 93 3.19 -12.10 -11.95
C GLN A 93 4.33 -11.62 -12.83
N THR A 94 4.03 -10.75 -13.79
CA THR A 94 5.04 -10.17 -14.67
C THR A 94 6.15 -9.45 -13.91
N TRP A 95 5.85 -8.90 -12.74
CA TRP A 95 6.86 -8.23 -11.92
C TRP A 95 7.85 -9.21 -11.31
N GLN A 96 7.44 -10.45 -11.13
CA GLN A 96 8.32 -11.48 -10.56
C GLN A 96 9.34 -11.98 -11.55
N GLN A 97 9.05 -11.86 -12.84
CA GLN A 97 9.96 -12.26 -13.91
C GLN A 97 11.11 -11.28 -14.11
N PHE A 98 10.96 -10.09 -13.57
CA PHE A 98 12.02 -9.10 -13.62
C PHE A 98 12.84 -9.19 -12.37
N GLU A 99 14.09 -9.40 -12.60
CA GLU A 99 15.06 -9.24 -11.56
C GLU A 99 15.36 -7.77 -11.26
N VAL A 100 14.50 -6.87 -11.66
CA VAL A 100 14.49 -5.57 -11.03
C VAL A 100 13.99 -5.82 -9.61
N ARG A 101 14.74 -6.56 -8.95
CA ARG A 101 14.69 -6.57 -7.52
C ARG A 101 15.18 -5.23 -7.11
N LEU A 102 14.25 -4.34 -6.97
CA LEU A 102 14.52 -3.24 -6.09
C LEU A 102 15.11 -3.89 -4.86
N PRO A 103 16.27 -3.44 -4.40
CA PRO A 103 16.84 -3.94 -3.15
C PRO A 103 15.85 -3.83 -2.00
N THR A 104 14.77 -3.15 -2.26
CA THR A 104 13.69 -2.85 -1.36
C THR A 104 12.48 -3.75 -1.56
N ARG A 105 12.56 -4.82 -2.37
CA ARG A 105 11.43 -5.71 -2.54
C ARG A 105 10.88 -6.18 -1.20
N GLN A 106 11.78 -6.41 -0.27
CA GLN A 106 11.41 -6.81 1.08
C GLN A 106 10.75 -5.67 1.86
N TYR A 107 11.05 -4.44 1.50
CA TYR A 107 10.57 -3.26 2.22
C TYR A 107 9.50 -2.50 1.46
N LEU A 108 9.29 -2.85 0.19
CA LEU A 108 8.39 -2.14 -0.69
C LEU A 108 7.01 -1.98 -0.10
N PHE A 109 6.62 -2.92 0.72
CA PHE A 109 5.28 -2.94 1.28
C PHE A 109 5.30 -2.91 2.81
N GLY A 110 6.38 -2.42 3.42
CA GLY A 110 6.37 -2.16 4.85
C GLY A 110 6.46 -3.38 5.74
N GLY A 111 7.37 -4.28 5.45
CA GLY A 111 7.67 -5.39 6.34
C GLY A 111 6.81 -6.63 6.12
N ASN A 112 6.67 -7.41 7.15
CA ASN A 112 6.12 -8.75 7.05
C ASN A 112 4.73 -8.85 6.42
N ASN A 113 3.98 -7.77 6.45
CA ASN A 113 2.64 -7.75 5.91
C ASN A 113 2.58 -7.89 4.39
N PHE A 114 3.69 -7.66 3.71
CA PHE A 114 3.74 -7.74 2.27
C PHE A 114 4.54 -8.92 1.74
N TYR A 115 5.27 -9.60 2.60
CA TYR A 115 6.00 -10.79 2.19
C TYR A 115 5.09 -11.87 1.64
N HIS A 116 3.88 -11.93 2.17
CA HIS A 116 2.92 -12.92 1.74
C HIS A 116 2.42 -12.70 0.33
N PHE A 117 2.60 -11.50 -0.21
CA PHE A 117 2.19 -11.18 -1.57
C PHE A 117 3.26 -11.47 -2.59
N SER A 118 4.50 -11.50 -2.16
CA SER A 118 5.61 -11.80 -3.04
C SER A 118 5.90 -13.29 -3.12
N HIS A 119 5.18 -14.07 -2.36
CA HIS A 119 5.31 -15.53 -2.37
C HIS A 119 4.17 -16.14 -3.17
#